data_27a878fa85525c388fd9cdd514882765
#
_entry.id   27a878fa85525c388fd9cdd514882765
#
_cell.length_a   1.000
_cell.length_b   1.000
_cell.length_c   1.000
_cell.angle_alpha   90.00
_cell.angle_beta   90.00
_cell.angle_gamma   90.00
#
_symmetry.space_group_name_H-M   'P 1'
#
loop_
_entity.id
_entity.type
_entity.pdbx_description
1 polymer ?
#
loop_
_entity_poly.entity_id
_entity_poly.type
_entity_poly.pdbx_seq_one_letter_code
_entity_poly.pdbx_strand_id
1 'polypeptide(L)'
;CALLQALKDRGLLPAAFKSGPDYIDPMFHRRVLDTPSYNLDLFLFGRHEPGAAAARETLLRHGAAADVAILEGAMGYYDGVGTGSEASAYELAAATDTPVVLVVDGRGAGLSLAAVLQGMAAFRVDSHVVGFIINRIKPMVYEHFKGAWEKASGLKALGCFPDMPDCTFSSRHL
;
A
#
# COMPACT_ATOMS: atom_id res chain seq x y z
N CYS A 1 3.73 -9.17 0.60
CA CYS A 1 4.47 -10.32 1.18
C CYS A 1 5.81 -9.91 1.78
N ALA A 2 6.76 -9.29 1.03
CA ALA A 2 8.12 -8.99 1.51
C ALA A 2 8.14 -8.14 2.80
N LEU A 3 7.31 -7.11 2.89
CA LEU A 3 7.20 -6.28 4.09
C LEU A 3 6.69 -7.07 5.30
N LEU A 4 5.67 -7.92 5.12
CA LEU A 4 5.14 -8.76 6.20
C LEU A 4 6.23 -9.71 6.73
N GLN A 5 6.97 -10.37 5.83
CA GLN A 5 8.08 -11.24 6.23
C GLN A 5 9.19 -10.47 6.96
N ALA A 6 9.59 -9.30 6.43
CA ALA A 6 10.62 -8.48 7.07
C ALA A 6 10.23 -7.99 8.47
N LEU A 7 8.94 -7.76 8.72
CA LEU A 7 8.44 -7.42 10.07
C LEU A 7 8.52 -8.63 11.01
N LYS A 8 8.10 -9.82 10.54
CA LYS A 8 8.21 -11.07 11.31
C LYS A 8 9.67 -11.41 11.65
N ASP A 9 10.59 -11.24 10.69
CA ASP A 9 12.03 -11.48 10.91
C ASP A 9 12.63 -10.54 11.96
N ARG A 10 11.98 -9.41 12.23
CA ARG A 10 12.29 -8.48 13.32
C ARG A 10 11.58 -8.78 14.64
N GLY A 11 10.85 -9.87 14.70
CA GLY A 11 10.12 -10.31 15.90
C GLY A 11 8.78 -9.58 16.12
N LEU A 12 8.27 -8.85 15.12
CA LEU A 12 6.98 -8.19 15.19
C LEU A 12 5.86 -9.15 14.75
N LEU A 13 4.67 -8.94 15.26
CA LEU A 13 3.46 -9.65 14.89
C LEU A 13 2.63 -8.77 13.93
N PRO A 14 2.75 -8.93 12.60
CA PRO A 14 1.96 -8.17 11.66
C PRO A 14 0.56 -8.77 11.48
N ALA A 15 -0.44 -7.92 11.24
CA ALA A 15 -1.71 -8.30 10.63
C ALA A 15 -1.79 -7.73 9.22
N ALA A 16 -2.28 -8.52 8.28
CA ALA A 16 -2.42 -8.11 6.88
C ALA A 16 -3.88 -7.82 6.55
N PHE A 17 -4.10 -6.76 5.80
CA PHE A 17 -5.41 -6.39 5.26
C PHE A 17 -5.28 -6.13 3.77
N LYS A 18 -6.28 -6.52 3.01
CA LYS A 18 -6.36 -6.29 1.57
C LYS A 18 -7.55 -5.39 1.25
N SER A 19 -7.31 -4.33 0.51
CA SER A 19 -8.39 -3.51 -0.06
C SER A 19 -9.10 -4.30 -1.16
N GLY A 20 -10.42 -4.39 -1.06
CA GLY A 20 -11.26 -5.10 -2.01
C GLY A 20 -11.47 -6.60 -1.71
N PRO A 21 -12.28 -7.30 -2.54
CA PRO A 21 -12.71 -8.67 -2.32
C PRO A 21 -11.70 -9.69 -2.87
N ASP A 22 -10.47 -9.64 -2.41
CA ASP A 22 -9.41 -10.57 -2.82
C ASP A 22 -9.36 -11.78 -1.87
N TYR A 23 -9.28 -13.00 -2.41
CA TYR A 23 -9.10 -14.21 -1.62
C TYR A 23 -7.72 -14.84 -1.78
N ILE A 24 -7.02 -14.54 -2.87
CA ILE A 24 -5.71 -15.15 -3.18
C ILE A 24 -4.64 -14.61 -2.24
N ASP A 25 -4.51 -13.29 -2.15
CA ASP A 25 -3.50 -12.66 -1.29
C ASP A 25 -3.72 -12.98 0.19
N PRO A 26 -4.94 -12.87 0.76
CA PRO A 26 -5.19 -13.30 2.13
C PRO A 26 -4.93 -14.78 2.39
N MET A 27 -5.23 -15.65 1.43
CA MET A 27 -4.90 -17.07 1.54
C MET A 27 -3.38 -17.31 1.56
N PHE A 28 -2.64 -16.61 0.68
CA PHE A 28 -1.19 -16.70 0.63
C PHE A 28 -0.55 -16.19 1.93
N HIS A 29 -1.00 -15.05 2.44
CA HIS A 29 -0.51 -14.51 3.71
C HIS A 29 -0.70 -15.50 4.87
N ARG A 30 -1.86 -16.16 4.95
CA ARG A 30 -2.13 -17.14 6.01
C ARG A 30 -1.32 -18.42 5.83
N ARG A 31 -1.24 -18.98 4.61
CA ARG A 31 -0.64 -20.30 4.38
C ARG A 31 0.88 -20.26 4.25
N VAL A 32 1.42 -19.21 3.65
CA VAL A 32 2.85 -19.11 3.34
C VAL A 32 3.59 -18.28 4.37
N LEU A 33 2.99 -17.18 4.81
CA LEU A 33 3.60 -16.28 5.77
C LEU A 33 3.13 -16.49 7.22
N ASP A 34 2.17 -17.39 7.44
CA ASP A 34 1.53 -17.59 8.76
C ASP A 34 1.18 -16.23 9.39
N THR A 35 0.49 -15.40 8.61
CA THR A 35 0.08 -14.04 9.01
C THR A 35 -1.43 -13.92 8.85
N PRO A 36 -2.18 -13.54 9.91
CA PRO A 36 -3.60 -13.25 9.78
C PRO A 36 -3.86 -12.20 8.70
N SER A 37 -4.83 -12.46 7.84
CA SER A 37 -5.14 -11.56 6.72
C SER A 37 -6.63 -11.48 6.46
N TYR A 38 -7.14 -10.26 6.22
CA TYR A 38 -8.56 -9.95 6.11
C TYR A 38 -8.80 -8.99 4.94
N ASN A 39 -10.02 -9.00 4.41
CA ASN A 39 -10.42 -8.03 3.39
C ASN A 39 -11.10 -6.82 4.03
N LEU A 40 -10.79 -5.64 3.51
CA LEU A 40 -11.49 -4.39 3.80
C LEU A 40 -12.06 -3.87 2.47
N ASP A 41 -13.36 -4.01 2.29
CA ASP A 41 -14.02 -3.64 1.04
C ASP A 41 -15.19 -2.68 1.32
N LEU A 42 -14.94 -1.39 1.08
CA LEU A 42 -15.95 -0.34 1.29
C LEU A 42 -17.19 -0.54 0.42
N PHE A 43 -17.06 -1.15 -0.75
CA PHE A 43 -18.21 -1.40 -1.63
C PHE A 43 -19.13 -2.50 -1.06
N LEU A 44 -18.55 -3.62 -0.63
CA LEU A 44 -19.31 -4.75 -0.06
C LEU A 44 -19.78 -4.47 1.37
N PHE A 45 -19.06 -3.68 2.13
CA PHE A 45 -19.45 -3.30 3.49
C PHE A 45 -20.60 -2.30 3.53
N GLY A 46 -20.98 -1.75 2.37
CA GLY A 46 -22.17 -0.88 2.25
C GLY A 46 -21.83 0.60 2.09
N ARG A 47 -21.03 0.95 1.14
CA ARG A 47 -20.70 2.32 0.68
C ARG A 47 -20.89 3.45 1.72
N HIS A 48 -20.17 4.53 1.59
CA HIS A 48 -20.24 5.68 2.52
C HIS A 48 -20.02 5.31 4.00
N GLU A 49 -20.70 5.97 4.91
CA GLU A 49 -20.47 5.80 6.36
C GLU A 49 -20.71 4.37 6.89
N PRO A 50 -21.70 3.59 6.49
CA PRO A 50 -21.82 2.19 6.92
C PRO A 50 -20.60 1.35 6.53
N GLY A 51 -20.08 1.51 5.33
CA GLY A 51 -18.88 0.81 4.87
C GLY A 51 -17.62 1.27 5.60
N ALA A 52 -17.49 2.56 5.82
CA ALA A 52 -16.37 3.15 6.57
C ALA A 52 -16.36 2.65 8.03
N ALA A 53 -17.52 2.62 8.70
CA ALA A 53 -17.64 2.11 10.06
C ALA A 53 -17.28 0.63 10.15
N ALA A 54 -17.76 -0.20 9.23
CA ALA A 54 -17.46 -1.63 9.17
C ALA A 54 -15.96 -1.89 8.89
N ALA A 55 -15.34 -1.08 8.03
CA ALA A 55 -13.91 -1.17 7.76
C ALA A 55 -13.08 -0.83 9.00
N ARG A 56 -13.43 0.26 9.71
CA ARG A 56 -12.78 0.64 10.99
C ARG A 56 -12.93 -0.45 12.04
N GLU A 57 -14.14 -0.97 12.21
CA GLU A 57 -14.41 -2.05 13.20
C GLU A 57 -13.59 -3.30 12.85
N THR A 58 -13.56 -3.71 11.60
CA THR A 58 -12.80 -4.88 11.14
C THR A 58 -11.30 -4.68 11.36
N LEU A 59 -10.76 -3.51 11.01
CA LEU A 59 -9.37 -3.17 11.23
C LEU A 59 -9.00 -3.21 12.72
N LEU A 60 -9.79 -2.57 13.56
CA LEU A 60 -9.53 -2.51 15.01
C LEU A 60 -9.65 -3.90 15.64
N ARG A 61 -10.68 -4.67 15.31
CA ARG A 61 -10.92 -6.01 15.86
C ARG A 61 -9.79 -6.97 15.53
N HIS A 62 -9.34 -7.00 14.30
CA HIS A 62 -8.35 -7.96 13.82
C HIS A 62 -6.90 -7.44 13.88
N GLY A 63 -6.72 -6.14 14.03
CA GLY A 63 -5.42 -5.51 14.27
C GLY A 63 -5.04 -5.39 15.74
N ALA A 64 -5.98 -5.54 16.68
CA ALA A 64 -5.76 -5.27 18.12
C ALA A 64 -4.65 -6.10 18.77
N ALA A 65 -4.39 -7.32 18.28
CA ALA A 65 -3.34 -8.19 18.78
C ALA A 65 -2.02 -8.09 17.99
N ALA A 66 -1.96 -7.26 16.96
CA ALA A 66 -0.80 -7.09 16.11
C ALA A 66 0.01 -5.86 16.54
N ASP A 67 1.33 -5.93 16.38
CA ASP A 67 2.22 -4.78 16.60
C ASP A 67 2.08 -3.76 15.45
N VAL A 68 1.70 -4.23 14.26
CA VAL A 68 1.51 -3.40 13.08
C VAL A 68 0.49 -4.01 12.13
N ALA A 69 -0.40 -3.18 11.59
CA ALA A 69 -1.34 -3.55 10.53
C ALA A 69 -0.83 -3.03 9.18
N ILE A 70 -0.78 -3.91 8.18
CA ILE A 70 -0.42 -3.55 6.81
C ILE A 70 -1.66 -3.69 5.93
N LEU A 71 -2.12 -2.57 5.38
CA LEU A 71 -3.21 -2.52 4.40
C LEU A 71 -2.60 -2.47 2.99
N GLU A 72 -2.84 -3.48 2.20
CA GLU A 72 -2.41 -3.52 0.80
C GLU A 72 -3.53 -2.99 -0.10
N GLY A 73 -3.25 -1.89 -0.81
CA GLY A 73 -4.14 -1.36 -1.85
C GLY A 73 -4.24 -2.31 -3.04
N ALA A 74 -5.38 -2.25 -3.72
CA ALA A 74 -5.59 -2.87 -5.01
C ALA A 74 -5.51 -1.83 -6.11
N MET A 75 -5.20 -1.89 -7.27
CA MET A 75 -5.22 -0.87 -8.33
C MET A 75 -4.45 0.42 -7.97
N GLY A 76 -4.71 1.50 -8.66
CA GLY A 76 -4.16 2.82 -8.33
C GLY A 76 -4.79 3.39 -7.05
N TYR A 77 -4.05 4.21 -6.34
CA TYR A 77 -4.45 4.71 -5.03
C TYR A 77 -5.81 5.42 -5.05
N TYR A 78 -6.07 6.20 -6.10
CA TYR A 78 -7.31 6.96 -6.26
C TYR A 78 -8.36 6.26 -7.14
N ASP A 79 -8.05 5.07 -7.67
CA ASP A 79 -8.94 4.36 -8.59
C ASP A 79 -10.04 3.66 -7.81
N GLY A 80 -11.26 4.05 -8.07
CA GLY A 80 -12.47 3.51 -7.44
C GLY A 80 -13.50 3.05 -8.47
N VAL A 81 -14.76 3.10 -8.11
CA VAL A 81 -15.86 2.69 -8.97
C VAL A 81 -16.03 3.67 -10.15
N GLY A 82 -16.03 3.16 -11.36
CA GLY A 82 -16.20 3.97 -12.57
C GLY A 82 -15.00 4.90 -12.79
N THR A 83 -15.24 6.19 -12.85
CA THR A 83 -14.22 7.24 -13.04
C THR A 83 -13.93 8.03 -11.76
N GLY A 84 -14.50 7.60 -10.64
CA GLY A 84 -14.37 8.27 -9.35
C GLY A 84 -13.42 7.56 -8.39
N SER A 85 -13.32 8.09 -7.18
CA SER A 85 -12.53 7.50 -6.08
C SER A 85 -13.36 6.66 -5.11
N GLU A 86 -14.65 6.44 -5.40
CA GLU A 86 -15.55 5.67 -4.53
C GLU A 86 -15.01 4.25 -4.31
N ALA A 87 -14.91 3.83 -3.06
CA ALA A 87 -14.36 2.55 -2.62
C ALA A 87 -12.89 2.29 -3.03
N SER A 88 -12.13 3.34 -3.36
CA SER A 88 -10.69 3.26 -3.63
C SER A 88 -9.87 3.01 -2.36
N ALA A 89 -8.58 2.72 -2.53
CA ALA A 89 -7.63 2.65 -1.42
C ALA A 89 -7.50 4.01 -0.70
N TYR A 90 -7.68 5.13 -1.41
CA TYR A 90 -7.73 6.47 -0.83
C TYR A 90 -8.91 6.62 0.16
N GLU A 91 -10.12 6.25 -0.24
CA GLU A 91 -11.27 6.32 0.67
C GLU A 91 -11.14 5.35 1.84
N LEU A 92 -10.54 4.19 1.63
CA LEU A 92 -10.26 3.27 2.73
C LEU A 92 -9.25 3.86 3.72
N ALA A 93 -8.17 4.49 3.23
CA ALA A 93 -7.19 5.17 4.09
C ALA A 93 -7.83 6.32 4.88
N ALA A 94 -8.67 7.14 4.24
CA ALA A 94 -9.43 8.20 4.89
C ALA A 94 -10.41 7.65 5.93
N ALA A 95 -11.16 6.59 5.59
CA ALA A 95 -12.11 5.95 6.50
C ALA A 95 -11.44 5.36 7.75
N THR A 96 -10.21 4.90 7.65
CA THR A 96 -9.47 4.23 8.74
C THR A 96 -8.39 5.10 9.37
N ASP A 97 -8.26 6.36 8.93
CA ASP A 97 -7.18 7.29 9.32
C ASP A 97 -5.78 6.65 9.23
N THR A 98 -5.54 5.95 8.11
CA THR A 98 -4.32 5.17 7.91
C THR A 98 -3.31 5.96 7.08
N PRO A 99 -2.06 6.14 7.58
CA PRO A 99 -0.99 6.77 6.79
C PRO A 99 -0.61 5.87 5.60
N VAL A 100 -0.35 6.50 4.46
CA VAL A 100 -0.16 5.83 3.18
C VAL A 100 1.29 5.92 2.72
N VAL A 101 1.84 4.79 2.31
CA VAL A 101 3.14 4.69 1.64
C VAL A 101 2.91 4.30 0.18
N LEU A 102 3.31 5.17 -0.74
CA LEU A 102 3.24 4.86 -2.17
C LEU A 102 4.35 3.88 -2.56
N VAL A 103 4.02 2.87 -3.34
CA VAL A 103 5.01 2.01 -4.00
C VAL A 103 5.01 2.32 -5.49
N VAL A 104 6.09 2.92 -5.97
CA VAL A 104 6.17 3.47 -7.34
C VAL A 104 7.23 2.73 -8.15
N ASP A 105 6.91 2.43 -9.42
CA ASP A 105 7.86 1.81 -10.35
C ASP A 105 8.96 2.80 -10.74
N GLY A 106 10.21 2.44 -10.48
CA GLY A 106 11.39 3.25 -10.76
C GLY A 106 12.12 2.91 -12.05
N ARG A 107 11.62 2.00 -12.88
CA ARG A 107 12.30 1.60 -14.12
C ARG A 107 12.44 2.77 -15.09
N GLY A 108 13.70 3.05 -15.48
CA GLY A 108 14.01 4.13 -16.41
C GLY A 108 13.70 5.54 -15.90
N ALA A 109 13.37 5.67 -14.60
CA ALA A 109 12.99 6.94 -14.02
C ALA A 109 14.16 7.64 -13.32
N GLY A 110 14.12 8.97 -13.36
CA GLY A 110 15.03 9.87 -12.65
C GLY A 110 14.24 10.98 -11.98
N LEU A 111 14.60 12.22 -12.25
CA LEU A 111 13.94 13.39 -11.65
C LEU A 111 12.42 13.45 -11.91
N SER A 112 11.95 12.91 -13.04
CA SER A 112 10.50 12.90 -13.36
C SER A 112 9.63 12.18 -12.34
N LEU A 113 10.19 11.25 -11.54
CA LEU A 113 9.47 10.65 -10.40
C LEU A 113 9.04 11.70 -9.38
N ALA A 114 9.77 12.80 -9.25
CA ALA A 114 9.36 13.90 -8.37
C ALA A 114 7.97 14.45 -8.73
N ALA A 115 7.69 14.61 -10.03
CA ALA A 115 6.39 15.07 -10.51
C ALA A 115 5.27 14.06 -10.22
N VAL A 116 5.55 12.77 -10.36
CA VAL A 116 4.59 11.69 -10.03
C VAL A 116 4.27 11.71 -8.54
N LEU A 117 5.30 11.72 -7.70
CA LEU A 117 5.14 11.72 -6.24
C LEU A 117 4.40 12.98 -5.75
N GLN A 118 4.79 14.14 -6.27
CA GLN A 118 4.13 15.40 -5.96
C GLN A 118 2.66 15.39 -6.41
N GLY A 119 2.39 14.92 -7.63
CA GLY A 119 1.03 14.81 -8.14
C GLY A 119 0.18 13.88 -7.28
N MET A 120 0.70 12.72 -6.89
CA MET A 120 0.01 11.77 -6.01
C MET A 120 -0.28 12.36 -4.62
N ALA A 121 0.67 13.08 -4.04
CA ALA A 121 0.50 13.72 -2.73
C ALA A 121 -0.49 14.88 -2.76
N ALA A 122 -0.48 15.69 -3.83
CA ALA A 122 -1.27 16.91 -3.94
C ALA A 122 -2.64 16.74 -4.62
N PHE A 123 -2.92 15.56 -5.20
CA PHE A 123 -4.18 15.32 -5.93
C PHE A 123 -5.42 15.48 -5.05
N ARG A 124 -5.30 15.15 -3.78
CA ARG A 124 -6.30 15.42 -2.73
C ARG A 124 -5.62 16.09 -1.55
N VAL A 125 -6.28 17.06 -0.92
CA VAL A 125 -5.75 17.79 0.24
C VAL A 125 -5.49 16.85 1.42
N ASP A 126 -6.33 15.83 1.56
CA ASP A 126 -6.32 14.81 2.59
C ASP A 126 -5.82 13.44 2.06
N SER A 127 -4.78 13.46 1.26
CA SER A 127 -4.26 12.26 0.59
C SER A 127 -3.75 11.17 1.53
N HIS A 128 -3.51 11.48 2.81
CA HIS A 128 -2.87 10.59 3.80
C HIS A 128 -1.49 10.06 3.39
N VAL A 129 -0.93 10.48 2.25
CA VAL A 129 0.37 10.03 1.76
C VAL A 129 1.48 10.66 2.58
N VAL A 130 2.27 9.83 3.26
CA VAL A 130 3.35 10.27 4.16
C VAL A 130 4.74 9.90 3.64
N GLY A 131 4.83 8.95 2.72
CA GLY A 131 6.12 8.49 2.22
C GLY A 131 5.99 7.63 0.97
N PHE A 132 7.14 7.20 0.46
CA PHE A 132 7.21 6.37 -0.73
C PHE A 132 8.34 5.34 -0.67
N ILE A 133 8.14 4.25 -1.40
CA ILE A 133 9.14 3.22 -1.71
C ILE A 133 9.25 3.14 -3.23
N ILE A 134 10.48 3.12 -3.77
CA ILE A 134 10.68 2.95 -5.20
C ILE A 134 10.99 1.49 -5.50
N ASN A 135 10.16 0.89 -6.31
CA ASN A 135 10.32 -0.49 -6.75
C ASN A 135 11.04 -0.56 -8.10
N ARG A 136 11.83 -1.61 -8.31
CA ARG A 136 12.58 -1.90 -9.54
C ARG A 136 13.57 -0.79 -9.94
N ILE A 137 14.33 -0.29 -8.97
CA ILE A 137 15.35 0.73 -9.18
C ILE A 137 16.70 0.25 -8.62
N LYS A 138 17.79 0.63 -9.28
CA LYS A 138 19.13 0.37 -8.75
C LYS A 138 19.36 1.21 -7.48
N PRO A 139 19.89 0.63 -6.39
CA PRO A 139 20.13 1.37 -5.14
C PRO A 139 20.96 2.65 -5.33
N MET A 140 21.97 2.62 -6.19
CA MET A 140 22.80 3.80 -6.50
C MET A 140 21.96 4.95 -7.12
N VAL A 141 21.00 4.62 -7.99
CA VAL A 141 20.10 5.63 -8.61
C VAL A 141 19.14 6.18 -7.56
N TYR A 142 18.58 5.32 -6.71
CA TYR A 142 17.75 5.74 -5.58
C TYR A 142 18.50 6.72 -4.66
N GLU A 143 19.71 6.37 -4.22
CA GLU A 143 20.52 7.23 -3.36
C GLU A 143 20.84 8.59 -4.00
N HIS A 144 21.06 8.61 -5.33
CA HIS A 144 21.33 9.84 -6.07
C HIS A 144 20.13 10.78 -6.12
N PHE A 145 18.91 10.25 -6.29
CA PHE A 145 17.72 11.06 -6.50
C PHE A 145 16.83 11.26 -5.28
N LYS A 146 16.94 10.44 -4.24
CA LYS A 146 16.00 10.45 -3.10
C LYS A 146 15.79 11.84 -2.49
N GLY A 147 16.86 12.61 -2.29
CA GLY A 147 16.75 13.96 -1.71
C GLY A 147 16.02 14.96 -2.61
N ALA A 148 16.17 14.82 -3.95
CA ALA A 148 15.42 15.65 -4.89
C ALA A 148 13.92 15.28 -4.89
N TRP A 149 13.59 13.99 -4.81
CA TRP A 149 12.22 13.51 -4.71
C TRP A 149 11.54 13.95 -3.42
N GLU A 150 12.22 13.82 -2.26
CA GLU A 150 11.72 14.29 -0.96
C GLU A 150 11.45 15.79 -0.99
N LYS A 151 12.42 16.57 -1.48
CA LYS A 151 12.29 18.04 -1.55
C LYS A 151 11.11 18.47 -2.43
N ALA A 152 10.90 17.81 -3.56
CA ALA A 152 9.85 18.19 -4.50
C ALA A 152 8.46 17.74 -4.04
N SER A 153 8.33 16.55 -3.46
CA SER A 153 7.05 15.97 -3.07
C SER A 153 6.61 16.31 -1.63
N GLY A 154 7.56 16.65 -0.76
CA GLY A 154 7.32 16.74 0.68
C GLY A 154 7.16 15.40 1.39
N LEU A 155 7.31 14.28 0.66
CA LEU A 155 7.14 12.94 1.18
C LEU A 155 8.47 12.35 1.65
N LYS A 156 8.42 11.41 2.60
CA LYS A 156 9.59 10.72 3.11
C LYS A 156 9.98 9.53 2.21
N ALA A 157 11.25 9.48 1.80
CA ALA A 157 11.81 8.34 1.09
C ALA A 157 12.12 7.20 2.08
N LEU A 158 11.36 6.10 2.01
CA LEU A 158 11.45 4.99 2.97
C LEU A 158 12.37 3.87 2.51
N GLY A 159 12.70 3.80 1.23
CA GLY A 159 13.59 2.80 0.69
C GLY A 159 13.34 2.46 -0.77
N CYS A 160 14.05 1.46 -1.25
CA CYS A 160 13.86 0.95 -2.61
C CYS A 160 14.01 -0.57 -2.66
N PHE A 161 13.42 -1.16 -3.69
CA PHE A 161 13.68 -2.55 -4.08
C PHE A 161 14.37 -2.56 -5.45
N PRO A 162 15.45 -3.32 -5.60
CA PRO A 162 16.04 -3.56 -6.92
C PRO A 162 15.11 -4.43 -7.78
N ASP A 163 15.41 -4.52 -9.07
CA ASP A 163 14.80 -5.52 -9.92
C ASP A 163 15.31 -6.91 -9.50
N MET A 164 14.37 -7.83 -9.25
CA MET A 164 14.66 -9.18 -8.76
C MET A 164 13.95 -10.19 -9.68
N PRO A 165 14.52 -10.49 -10.85
CA PRO A 165 13.89 -11.38 -11.83
C PRO A 165 13.64 -12.80 -11.27
N ASP A 166 14.50 -13.27 -10.38
CA ASP A 166 14.36 -14.58 -9.74
C ASP A 166 13.22 -14.66 -8.73
N CYS A 167 12.67 -13.50 -8.33
CA CYS A 167 11.51 -13.41 -7.43
C CYS A 167 10.20 -13.15 -8.18
N THR A 168 10.18 -13.38 -9.49
CA THR A 168 8.99 -13.15 -10.30
C THR A 168 8.06 -14.37 -10.24
N PHE A 169 6.83 -14.16 -9.76
CA PHE A 169 5.78 -15.17 -9.90
C PHE A 169 5.12 -15.01 -11.28
N SER A 170 4.82 -16.13 -11.92
CA SER A 170 4.03 -16.12 -13.15
C SER A 170 2.69 -15.43 -12.89
N SER A 171 2.22 -14.65 -13.88
CA SER A 171 0.92 -13.97 -13.84
C SER A 171 -0.18 -14.99 -13.45
N ARG A 172 -1.03 -14.58 -12.50
CA ARG A 172 -2.10 -15.40 -11.92
C ARG A 172 -3.32 -15.51 -12.85
N HIS A 173 -3.11 -15.76 -14.10
CA HIS A 173 -4.22 -16.15 -14.98
C HIS A 173 -4.47 -17.63 -14.76
N LEU A 174 -5.56 -17.91 -14.05
CA LEU A 174 -6.17 -19.24 -14.04
C LEU A 174 -6.80 -19.53 -15.40
#